data_6bbfe809595f651c194f52636be25b11
#
_entry.id   6bbfe809595f651c194f52636be25b11
#
_cell.length_a   1.000
_cell.length_b   1.000
_cell.length_c   1.000
_cell.angle_alpha   90.00
_cell.angle_beta   90.00
_cell.angle_gamma   90.00
#
_symmetry.space_group_name_H-M   'P 1'
#
loop_
_entity.id
_entity.type
_entity.pdbx_description
1 polymer ?
#
loop_
_entity_poly.entity_id
_entity_poly.type
_entity_poly.pdbx_seq_one_letter_code
_entity_poly.pdbx_strand_id
1 'polypeptide(L)'
;VAEIPRTETTRTQGDPGDPRTTIIGHYRLLQRIGEGGMGEVWEAWQEEPVQRRVALKLVKLGLGSREVLARFESERQALALMEHPAIAKVLDAGVTDEGRPYFVMEYISGVPITEYCDRHRLTVLERLRLFREVCEGVQHAHQKAIIHRDLKPSNVLVTVQDGKPVPKIIDFGVAKATASRLTERTLFTEVGQLIGTPEYMSPEQAEMTGENIDTRTDVYSLGAMLYELLVGVRVFERAELRQAAFDEIRRTIREVDPPRPSTRVSSLGPDSGTKAQLRRTSVPGLKGQLHGDLDWIVMKALEKDRTHRYGSPSELAADIERHLGHEPVQARPPSTRYRIAKFVRRHRVGVTAASLIVLAMVLGTVAATWGFVRARRAEAKAKLEAATAEQVAGFLLDIFKTSDPRQKDRGADVTARE
;
A
#
# COMPACT_ATOMS: atom_id res chain seq x y z
N VAL A 1 -11.98 5.16 51.59
CA VAL A 1 -11.51 3.79 51.72
C VAL A 1 -12.75 2.92 51.61
N ALA A 2 -13.02 2.36 50.46
CA ALA A 2 -14.12 1.40 50.29
C ALA A 2 -13.46 0.01 50.12
N GLU A 3 -13.80 -0.87 51.04
CA GLU A 3 -13.41 -2.28 51.01
C GLU A 3 -14.11 -2.98 49.83
N ILE A 4 -13.30 -3.68 49.01
CA ILE A 4 -13.78 -4.55 47.95
C ILE A 4 -14.18 -5.88 48.55
N PRO A 5 -15.39 -6.40 48.33
CA PRO A 5 -15.81 -7.69 48.89
C PRO A 5 -14.99 -8.83 48.24
N ARG A 6 -14.40 -9.67 49.12
CA ARG A 6 -13.78 -10.94 48.72
C ARG A 6 -14.88 -11.94 48.38
N THR A 7 -14.97 -12.29 47.11
CA THR A 7 -15.86 -13.36 46.64
C THR A 7 -15.18 -14.71 46.88
N GLU A 8 -15.76 -15.55 47.70
CA GLU A 8 -15.31 -16.93 47.93
C GLU A 8 -15.48 -17.75 46.64
N THR A 9 -14.37 -18.26 46.13
CA THR A 9 -14.35 -19.12 44.94
C THR A 9 -14.61 -20.57 45.35
N THR A 10 -15.78 -21.11 45.03
CA THR A 10 -16.09 -22.52 45.19
C THR A 10 -15.30 -23.34 44.17
N ARG A 11 -14.25 -24.02 44.61
CA ARG A 11 -13.48 -24.98 43.80
C ARG A 11 -14.32 -26.21 43.52
N THR A 12 -14.73 -26.41 42.27
CA THR A 12 -15.18 -27.74 41.79
C THR A 12 -13.92 -28.55 41.47
N GLN A 13 -13.69 -29.66 42.15
CA GLN A 13 -12.59 -30.60 41.92
C GLN A 13 -12.79 -31.28 40.56
N GLY A 14 -12.20 -30.69 39.50
CA GLY A 14 -11.97 -31.32 38.21
C GLY A 14 -10.51 -31.77 38.12
N ASP A 15 -10.23 -32.70 37.25
CA ASP A 15 -8.92 -33.26 36.98
C ASP A 15 -7.89 -32.12 36.75
N PRO A 16 -6.76 -32.07 37.50
CA PRO A 16 -5.79 -30.97 37.40
C PRO A 16 -5.15 -30.77 36.03
N GLY A 17 -5.46 -31.59 35.03
CA GLY A 17 -4.94 -31.57 33.68
C GLY A 17 -5.94 -31.18 32.57
N ASP A 18 -7.24 -31.06 32.85
CA ASP A 18 -8.23 -30.67 31.83
C ASP A 18 -8.35 -29.12 31.78
N PRO A 19 -7.90 -28.45 30.69
CA PRO A 19 -8.00 -27.01 30.58
C PRO A 19 -9.42 -26.45 30.68
N ARG A 20 -10.46 -27.29 30.46
CA ARG A 20 -11.87 -26.92 30.54
C ARG A 20 -12.34 -26.70 31.99
N THR A 21 -11.54 -27.05 33.01
CA THR A 21 -11.82 -26.83 34.43
C THR A 21 -11.10 -25.63 35.03
N THR A 22 -10.23 -24.99 34.27
CA THR A 22 -9.47 -23.81 34.75
C THR A 22 -10.31 -22.54 34.60
N ILE A 23 -10.63 -21.90 35.73
CA ILE A 23 -11.37 -20.63 35.79
C ILE A 23 -10.44 -19.55 36.27
N ILE A 24 -10.41 -18.40 35.57
CA ILE A 24 -9.68 -17.21 35.93
C ILE A 24 -10.68 -16.06 36.08
N GLY A 25 -10.97 -15.64 37.32
CA GLY A 25 -12.03 -14.69 37.59
C GLY A 25 -13.40 -15.20 37.07
N HIS A 26 -14.01 -14.47 36.14
CA HIS A 26 -15.27 -14.83 35.49
C HIS A 26 -15.10 -15.56 34.15
N TYR A 27 -13.88 -16.01 33.84
CA TYR A 27 -13.52 -16.58 32.55
C TYR A 27 -13.15 -18.04 32.66
N ARG A 28 -13.94 -18.90 32.02
CA ARG A 28 -13.66 -20.32 31.90
C ARG A 28 -12.83 -20.58 30.65
N LEU A 29 -11.63 -21.11 30.81
CA LEU A 29 -10.74 -21.45 29.70
C LEU A 29 -11.31 -22.62 28.91
N LEU A 30 -11.36 -22.53 27.58
CA LEU A 30 -11.88 -23.55 26.70
C LEU A 30 -10.76 -24.31 26.00
N GLN A 31 -9.96 -23.59 25.19
CA GLN A 31 -8.84 -24.16 24.46
C GLN A 31 -7.72 -23.13 24.28
N ARG A 32 -6.49 -23.59 24.26
CA ARG A 32 -5.34 -22.76 23.96
C ARG A 32 -5.28 -22.52 22.44
N ILE A 33 -5.36 -21.26 22.03
CA ILE A 33 -5.36 -20.84 20.63
C ILE A 33 -4.02 -20.25 20.19
N GLY A 34 -3.12 -19.95 21.14
CA GLY A 34 -1.77 -19.46 20.84
C GLY A 34 -0.82 -19.61 22.02
N GLU A 35 0.46 -19.79 21.71
CA GLU A 35 1.55 -19.78 22.69
C GLU A 35 2.74 -19.04 22.06
N GLY A 36 3.40 -18.20 22.85
CA GLY A 36 4.57 -17.45 22.42
C GLY A 36 5.51 -17.07 23.55
N GLY A 37 6.58 -16.36 23.22
CA GLY A 37 7.57 -15.93 24.22
C GLY A 37 7.01 -15.05 25.34
N MET A 38 5.86 -14.40 25.12
CA MET A 38 5.25 -13.47 26.07
C MET A 38 4.10 -14.07 26.87
N GLY A 39 3.63 -15.25 26.53
CA GLY A 39 2.50 -15.86 27.21
C GLY A 39 1.70 -16.82 26.36
N GLU A 40 0.55 -17.15 26.88
CA GLU A 40 -0.42 -18.06 26.29
C GLU A 40 -1.70 -17.30 25.98
N VAL A 41 -2.35 -17.62 24.86
CA VAL A 41 -3.64 -17.06 24.49
C VAL A 41 -4.66 -18.20 24.47
N TRP A 42 -5.73 -18.00 25.21
CA TRP A 42 -6.81 -18.97 25.36
C TRP A 42 -8.11 -18.44 24.78
N GLU A 43 -8.85 -19.25 24.07
CA GLU A 43 -10.29 -19.06 23.91
C GLU A 43 -10.93 -19.32 25.27
N ALA A 44 -11.75 -18.39 25.75
CA ALA A 44 -12.44 -18.51 27.03
C ALA A 44 -13.89 -18.09 26.89
N TRP A 45 -14.70 -18.58 27.82
CA TRP A 45 -16.10 -18.21 27.99
C TRP A 45 -16.23 -17.27 29.17
N GLN A 46 -16.69 -16.06 28.92
CA GLN A 46 -17.07 -15.11 29.96
C GLN A 46 -18.45 -15.50 30.47
N GLU A 47 -18.61 -15.78 31.78
CA GLU A 47 -19.88 -16.20 32.39
C GLU A 47 -20.69 -14.99 32.83
N GLU A 48 -20.04 -13.99 33.42
CA GLU A 48 -20.63 -12.75 33.96
C GLU A 48 -19.85 -11.51 33.52
N PRO A 49 -20.48 -10.33 33.44
CA PRO A 49 -21.91 -10.02 33.55
C PRO A 49 -22.68 -10.37 32.26
N VAL A 50 -22.01 -10.65 31.15
CA VAL A 50 -22.59 -11.00 29.85
C VAL A 50 -21.91 -12.26 29.33
N GLN A 51 -22.69 -13.25 28.94
CA GLN A 51 -22.17 -14.49 28.38
C GLN A 51 -21.66 -14.27 26.95
N ARG A 52 -20.36 -14.49 26.73
CA ARG A 52 -19.74 -14.38 25.41
C ARG A 52 -18.39 -15.11 25.33
N ARG A 53 -17.97 -15.41 24.10
CA ARG A 53 -16.59 -15.85 23.84
C ARG A 53 -15.62 -14.67 23.88
N VAL A 54 -14.47 -14.90 24.50
CA VAL A 54 -13.38 -13.92 24.61
C VAL A 54 -12.05 -14.61 24.33
N ALA A 55 -11.03 -13.82 23.97
CA ALA A 55 -9.64 -14.27 23.96
C ALA A 55 -8.96 -13.78 25.24
N LEU A 56 -8.43 -14.70 26.04
CA LEU A 56 -7.72 -14.40 27.28
C LEU A 56 -6.23 -14.67 27.11
N LYS A 57 -5.42 -13.62 27.20
CA LYS A 57 -3.96 -13.68 27.13
C LYS A 57 -3.36 -13.67 28.51
N LEU A 58 -2.71 -14.77 28.89
CA LEU A 58 -1.93 -14.90 30.13
C LEU A 58 -0.47 -14.55 29.89
N VAL A 59 0.05 -13.57 30.61
CA VAL A 59 1.45 -13.15 30.52
C VAL A 59 2.33 -14.14 31.31
N LYS A 60 3.50 -14.56 30.79
CA LYS A 60 4.42 -15.49 31.47
C LYS A 60 4.96 -14.92 32.79
N LEU A 61 5.09 -15.79 33.79
CA LEU A 61 5.77 -15.50 35.04
C LEU A 61 7.25 -15.16 34.79
N GLY A 62 7.76 -14.12 35.40
CA GLY A 62 9.12 -13.58 35.19
C GLY A 62 9.15 -12.10 34.88
N LEU A 63 7.99 -11.54 34.49
CA LEU A 63 7.79 -10.11 34.26
C LEU A 63 7.11 -9.43 35.50
N GLY A 64 7.03 -10.11 36.65
CA GLY A 64 6.22 -9.72 37.81
C GLY A 64 6.84 -8.73 38.79
N SER A 65 7.75 -7.84 38.37
CA SER A 65 8.16 -6.75 39.25
C SER A 65 7.02 -5.74 39.45
N ARG A 66 6.99 -5.05 40.61
CA ARG A 66 6.01 -3.98 40.89
C ARG A 66 5.97 -2.91 39.80
N GLU A 67 7.10 -2.65 39.16
CA GLU A 67 7.22 -1.72 38.04
C GLU A 67 6.51 -2.22 36.77
N VAL A 68 6.53 -3.52 36.49
CA VAL A 68 5.83 -4.15 35.39
C VAL A 68 4.32 -4.09 35.61
N LEU A 69 3.85 -4.35 36.81
CA LEU A 69 2.44 -4.23 37.18
C LEU A 69 1.92 -2.81 37.06
N ALA A 70 2.70 -1.81 37.51
CA ALA A 70 2.31 -0.39 37.41
C ALA A 70 2.20 0.07 35.94
N ARG A 71 3.11 -0.39 35.07
CA ARG A 71 3.04 -0.13 33.61
C ARG A 71 1.87 -0.85 32.96
N PHE A 72 1.63 -2.10 33.37
CA PHE A 72 0.47 -2.88 32.94
C PHE A 72 -0.85 -2.13 33.19
N GLU A 73 -1.00 -1.53 34.38
CA GLU A 73 -2.17 -0.71 34.73
C GLU A 73 -2.30 0.53 33.81
N SER A 74 -1.21 1.24 33.54
CA SER A 74 -1.22 2.40 32.66
C SER A 74 -1.56 2.02 31.21
N GLU A 75 -0.96 0.93 30.71
CA GLU A 75 -1.20 0.44 29.35
C GLU A 75 -2.62 -0.14 29.19
N ARG A 76 -3.15 -0.79 30.22
CA ARG A 76 -4.54 -1.26 30.26
C ARG A 76 -5.53 -0.14 29.94
N GLN A 77 -5.34 1.02 30.57
CA GLN A 77 -6.22 2.16 30.39
C GLN A 77 -6.10 2.75 28.97
N ALA A 78 -4.90 2.81 28.42
CA ALA A 78 -4.67 3.26 27.04
C ALA A 78 -5.28 2.29 26.01
N LEU A 79 -5.15 0.98 26.23
CA LEU A 79 -5.74 -0.05 25.36
C LEU A 79 -7.27 -0.05 25.40
N ALA A 80 -7.87 0.19 26.57
CA ALA A 80 -9.33 0.27 26.73
C ALA A 80 -9.93 1.47 25.96
N LEU A 81 -9.13 2.52 25.69
CA LEU A 81 -9.54 3.71 24.92
C LEU A 81 -9.42 3.52 23.40
N MET A 82 -8.95 2.37 22.94
CA MET A 82 -8.83 2.11 21.50
C MET A 82 -10.15 1.60 20.92
N GLU A 83 -10.89 2.47 20.27
CA GLU A 83 -12.09 2.14 19.53
C GLU A 83 -11.88 2.36 18.03
N HIS A 84 -11.59 1.29 17.30
CA HIS A 84 -11.43 1.31 15.85
C HIS A 84 -11.89 -0.02 15.24
N PRO A 85 -12.61 -0.03 14.10
CA PRO A 85 -13.11 -1.27 13.50
C PRO A 85 -12.00 -2.27 13.17
N ALA A 86 -10.80 -1.82 12.81
CA ALA A 86 -9.66 -2.68 12.50
C ALA A 86 -8.82 -3.08 13.74
N ILE A 87 -9.27 -2.80 14.97
CA ILE A 87 -8.57 -3.18 16.21
C ILE A 87 -9.50 -4.09 17.04
N ALA A 88 -8.96 -5.19 17.55
CA ALA A 88 -9.68 -6.02 18.51
C ALA A 88 -9.83 -5.29 19.84
N LYS A 89 -11.06 -5.19 20.36
CA LYS A 89 -11.34 -4.47 21.60
C LYS A 89 -10.74 -5.20 22.80
N VAL A 90 -10.07 -4.46 23.69
CA VAL A 90 -9.75 -4.96 25.03
C VAL A 90 -10.98 -4.76 25.91
N LEU A 91 -11.43 -5.85 26.51
CA LEU A 91 -12.68 -5.93 27.26
C LEU A 91 -12.45 -5.84 28.76
N ASP A 92 -11.33 -6.41 29.21
CA ASP A 92 -10.96 -6.46 30.63
C ASP A 92 -9.47 -6.77 30.79
N ALA A 93 -8.95 -6.57 31.98
CA ALA A 93 -7.60 -6.98 32.36
C ALA A 93 -7.52 -7.17 33.89
N GLY A 94 -6.74 -8.13 34.32
CA GLY A 94 -6.60 -8.45 35.73
C GLY A 94 -5.32 -9.20 36.06
N VAL A 95 -5.26 -9.69 37.28
CA VAL A 95 -4.14 -10.50 37.80
C VAL A 95 -4.73 -11.75 38.39
N THR A 96 -4.16 -12.92 38.07
CA THR A 96 -4.59 -14.20 38.68
C THR A 96 -4.18 -14.28 40.15
N ASP A 97 -4.71 -15.23 40.89
CA ASP A 97 -4.34 -15.47 42.31
C ASP A 97 -2.84 -15.77 42.46
N GLU A 98 -2.20 -16.29 41.41
CA GLU A 98 -0.77 -16.57 41.35
C GLU A 98 0.08 -15.32 40.97
N GLY A 99 -0.56 -14.14 40.81
CA GLY A 99 0.11 -12.90 40.46
C GLY A 99 0.45 -12.77 38.95
N ARG A 100 -0.15 -13.59 38.07
CA ARG A 100 0.04 -13.49 36.62
C ARG A 100 -0.92 -12.45 36.02
N PRO A 101 -0.41 -11.43 35.31
CA PRO A 101 -1.27 -10.52 34.56
C PRO A 101 -1.97 -11.22 33.40
N TYR A 102 -3.22 -10.82 33.15
CA TYR A 102 -3.96 -11.28 31.98
C TYR A 102 -4.75 -10.14 31.33
N PHE A 103 -4.96 -10.25 30.02
CA PHE A 103 -5.82 -9.38 29.23
C PHE A 103 -6.97 -10.21 28.64
N VAL A 104 -8.15 -9.63 28.64
CA VAL A 104 -9.32 -10.19 27.98
C VAL A 104 -9.68 -9.30 26.80
N MET A 105 -9.77 -9.89 25.64
CA MET A 105 -10.05 -9.17 24.40
C MET A 105 -11.14 -9.84 23.58
N GLU A 106 -11.66 -9.11 22.63
CA GLU A 106 -12.61 -9.61 21.63
C GLU A 106 -12.07 -10.89 20.98
N TYR A 107 -12.84 -11.97 21.02
CA TYR A 107 -12.51 -13.19 20.29
C TYR A 107 -12.79 -13.00 18.81
N ILE A 108 -11.74 -13.05 17.98
CA ILE A 108 -11.85 -12.88 16.54
C ILE A 108 -11.83 -14.25 15.87
N SER A 109 -12.99 -14.69 15.36
CA SER A 109 -13.07 -15.85 14.47
C SER A 109 -12.60 -15.45 13.07
N GLY A 110 -11.30 -15.49 12.85
CA GLY A 110 -10.66 -15.06 11.61
C GLY A 110 -9.39 -15.84 11.33
N VAL A 111 -8.80 -15.60 10.16
CA VAL A 111 -7.51 -16.18 9.75
C VAL A 111 -6.50 -15.06 9.47
N PRO A 112 -5.19 -15.35 9.56
CA PRO A 112 -4.16 -14.36 9.24
C PRO A 112 -4.36 -13.71 7.86
N ILE A 113 -4.08 -12.41 7.76
CA ILE A 113 -4.35 -11.62 6.56
C ILE A 113 -3.72 -12.22 5.29
N THR A 114 -2.50 -12.75 5.36
CA THR A 114 -1.84 -13.40 4.21
C THR A 114 -2.57 -14.66 3.78
N GLU A 115 -2.99 -15.47 4.74
CA GLU A 115 -3.74 -16.69 4.52
C GLU A 115 -5.14 -16.40 3.95
N TYR A 116 -5.84 -15.42 4.50
CA TYR A 116 -7.13 -14.97 3.97
C TYR A 116 -7.01 -14.53 2.50
N CYS A 117 -6.03 -13.67 2.21
CA CYS A 117 -5.79 -13.18 0.86
C CYS A 117 -5.46 -14.29 -0.14
N ASP A 118 -4.72 -15.31 0.29
CA ASP A 118 -4.34 -16.44 -0.58
C ASP A 118 -5.49 -17.44 -0.76
N ARG A 119 -6.22 -17.79 0.30
CA ARG A 119 -7.41 -18.65 0.23
C ARG A 119 -8.49 -18.08 -0.70
N HIS A 120 -8.75 -16.79 -0.63
CA HIS A 120 -9.75 -16.11 -1.45
C HIS A 120 -9.19 -15.61 -2.79
N ARG A 121 -7.91 -15.85 -3.06
CA ARG A 121 -7.19 -15.42 -4.27
C ARG A 121 -7.42 -13.94 -4.55
N LEU A 122 -7.24 -13.08 -3.55
CA LEU A 122 -7.42 -11.65 -3.72
C LEU A 122 -6.40 -11.08 -4.69
N THR A 123 -6.85 -10.23 -5.59
CA THR A 123 -5.99 -9.46 -6.51
C THR A 123 -5.09 -8.49 -5.73
N VAL A 124 -4.05 -7.97 -6.38
CA VAL A 124 -3.19 -6.94 -5.79
C VAL A 124 -4.01 -5.75 -5.27
N LEU A 125 -5.00 -5.28 -6.04
CA LEU A 125 -5.86 -4.15 -5.66
C LEU A 125 -6.70 -4.45 -4.41
N GLU A 126 -7.28 -5.63 -4.32
CA GLU A 126 -8.08 -6.06 -3.17
C GLU A 126 -7.20 -6.18 -1.90
N ARG A 127 -5.97 -6.72 -2.03
CA ARG A 127 -4.99 -6.79 -0.92
C ARG A 127 -4.58 -5.41 -0.44
N LEU A 128 -4.36 -4.46 -1.35
CA LEU A 128 -4.03 -3.08 -1.00
C LEU A 128 -5.17 -2.38 -0.24
N ARG A 129 -6.42 -2.60 -0.64
CA ARG A 129 -7.58 -2.04 0.06
C ARG A 129 -7.68 -2.56 1.48
N LEU A 130 -7.56 -3.88 1.65
CA LEU A 130 -7.60 -4.51 2.97
C LEU A 130 -6.42 -4.04 3.85
N PHE A 131 -5.23 -3.92 3.28
CA PHE A 131 -4.04 -3.45 3.98
C PHE A 131 -4.13 -1.98 4.40
N ARG A 132 -4.81 -1.13 3.62
CA ARG A 132 -5.06 0.26 3.99
C ARG A 132 -5.82 0.37 5.31
N GLU A 133 -6.84 -0.47 5.52
CA GLU A 133 -7.60 -0.50 6.78
C GLU A 133 -6.71 -0.92 7.96
N VAL A 134 -5.71 -1.78 7.74
CA VAL A 134 -4.71 -2.10 8.76
C VAL A 134 -3.88 -0.87 9.11
N CYS A 135 -3.42 -0.10 8.10
CA CYS A 135 -2.69 1.14 8.35
C CYS A 135 -3.52 2.16 9.15
N GLU A 136 -4.82 2.28 8.85
CA GLU A 136 -5.75 3.16 9.58
C GLU A 136 -5.87 2.73 11.05
N GLY A 137 -5.96 1.43 11.31
CA GLY A 137 -5.97 0.88 12.68
C GLY A 137 -4.67 1.17 13.44
N VAL A 138 -3.51 0.95 12.81
CA VAL A 138 -2.21 1.25 13.45
C VAL A 138 -2.05 2.76 13.71
N GLN A 139 -2.50 3.59 12.75
CA GLN A 139 -2.49 5.04 12.93
C GLN A 139 -3.35 5.48 14.11
N HIS A 140 -4.53 4.88 14.30
CA HIS A 140 -5.39 5.17 15.45
C HIS A 140 -4.69 4.86 16.77
N ALA A 141 -3.98 3.73 16.85
CA ALA A 141 -3.17 3.39 18.04
C ALA A 141 -2.06 4.41 18.29
N HIS A 142 -1.35 4.84 17.23
CA HIS A 142 -0.29 5.85 17.35
C HIS A 142 -0.81 7.20 17.84
N GLN A 143 -2.03 7.61 17.47
CA GLN A 143 -2.69 8.81 18.00
C GLN A 143 -2.98 8.72 19.50
N LYS A 144 -3.05 7.51 20.04
CA LYS A 144 -3.17 7.23 21.49
C LYS A 144 -1.83 6.95 22.15
N ALA A 145 -0.72 7.29 21.47
CA ALA A 145 0.66 7.04 21.90
C ALA A 145 0.99 5.55 22.11
N ILE A 146 0.25 4.64 21.47
CA ILE A 146 0.48 3.20 21.55
C ILE A 146 1.19 2.73 20.28
N ILE A 147 2.38 2.13 20.44
CA ILE A 147 3.17 1.51 19.38
C ILE A 147 2.98 -0.01 19.49
N HIS A 148 2.69 -0.69 18.37
CA HIS A 148 2.41 -2.12 18.38
C HIS A 148 3.66 -2.97 18.62
N ARG A 149 4.80 -2.65 18.00
CA ARG A 149 6.12 -3.28 18.16
C ARG A 149 6.25 -4.75 17.76
N ASP A 150 5.16 -5.40 17.35
CA ASP A 150 5.13 -6.82 16.92
C ASP A 150 4.13 -7.05 15.78
N LEU A 151 4.04 -6.07 14.84
CA LEU A 151 3.19 -6.20 13.67
C LEU A 151 3.72 -7.29 12.74
N LYS A 152 2.85 -8.27 12.47
CA LYS A 152 3.10 -9.41 11.57
C LYS A 152 1.77 -9.96 11.09
N PRO A 153 1.73 -10.74 10.00
CA PRO A 153 0.47 -11.27 9.47
C PRO A 153 -0.36 -12.07 10.48
N SER A 154 0.26 -12.82 11.39
CA SER A 154 -0.45 -13.58 12.43
C SER A 154 -1.15 -12.70 13.47
N ASN A 155 -0.75 -11.43 13.59
CA ASN A 155 -1.36 -10.46 14.49
C ASN A 155 -2.39 -9.56 13.78
N VAL A 156 -2.71 -9.85 12.52
CA VAL A 156 -3.78 -9.22 11.74
C VAL A 156 -4.70 -10.31 11.22
N LEU A 157 -5.79 -10.53 11.92
CA LEU A 157 -6.81 -11.51 11.52
C LEU A 157 -7.83 -10.86 10.61
N VAL A 158 -8.34 -11.59 9.62
CA VAL A 158 -9.44 -11.13 8.78
C VAL A 158 -10.68 -11.94 9.09
N THR A 159 -11.74 -11.25 9.46
CA THR A 159 -13.08 -11.79 9.65
C THR A 159 -14.03 -11.26 8.57
N VAL A 160 -15.20 -11.88 8.42
CA VAL A 160 -16.23 -11.40 7.50
C VAL A 160 -17.37 -10.81 8.31
N GLN A 161 -17.64 -9.52 8.13
CA GLN A 161 -18.76 -8.81 8.74
C GLN A 161 -19.65 -8.24 7.63
N ASP A 162 -20.93 -8.53 7.66
CA ASP A 162 -21.90 -8.12 6.63
C ASP A 162 -21.45 -8.43 5.19
N GLY A 163 -20.83 -9.60 5.01
CA GLY A 163 -20.31 -10.06 3.71
C GLY A 163 -19.03 -9.36 3.25
N LYS A 164 -18.42 -8.49 4.06
CA LYS A 164 -17.17 -7.78 3.74
C LYS A 164 -16.01 -8.27 4.61
N PRO A 165 -14.81 -8.44 4.04
CA PRO A 165 -13.63 -8.72 4.83
C PRO A 165 -13.24 -7.50 5.67
N VAL A 166 -13.05 -7.70 6.96
CA VAL A 166 -12.62 -6.68 7.92
C VAL A 166 -11.36 -7.17 8.61
N PRO A 167 -10.23 -6.47 8.52
CA PRO A 167 -9.03 -6.82 9.26
C PRO A 167 -9.20 -6.42 10.73
N LYS A 168 -8.64 -7.22 11.62
CA LYS A 168 -8.62 -7.02 13.06
C LYS A 168 -7.19 -7.17 13.56
N ILE A 169 -6.59 -6.09 14.00
CA ILE A 169 -5.26 -6.09 14.64
C ILE A 169 -5.45 -6.60 16.05
N ILE A 170 -4.73 -7.64 16.39
CA ILE A 170 -4.72 -8.26 17.70
C ILE A 170 -3.33 -8.08 18.34
N ASP A 171 -3.28 -8.24 19.64
CA ASP A 171 -2.02 -8.44 20.37
C ASP A 171 -1.03 -7.26 20.29
N PHE A 172 -1.51 -6.04 20.59
CA PHE A 172 -0.63 -4.91 20.80
C PHE A 172 0.46 -5.27 21.83
N GLY A 173 1.73 -4.99 21.48
CA GLY A 173 2.91 -5.44 22.22
C GLY A 173 3.12 -4.87 23.62
N VAL A 174 2.06 -4.86 24.42
CA VAL A 174 2.02 -4.38 25.83
C VAL A 174 3.15 -4.99 26.64
N ALA A 175 3.38 -6.30 26.49
CA ALA A 175 4.47 -6.97 27.20
C ALA A 175 5.88 -6.56 26.73
N LYS A 176 6.03 -6.06 25.48
CA LYS A 176 7.32 -5.56 24.98
C LYS A 176 7.66 -4.16 25.51
N ALA A 177 6.65 -3.32 25.71
CA ALA A 177 6.86 -2.01 26.29
C ALA A 177 7.28 -2.09 27.77
N THR A 178 6.72 -3.04 28.52
CA THR A 178 7.12 -3.33 29.89
C THR A 178 8.51 -3.98 29.97
N ALA A 179 8.90 -4.76 28.94
CA ALA A 179 10.19 -5.45 28.87
C ALA A 179 11.35 -4.60 28.29
N SER A 180 11.10 -3.40 27.76
CA SER A 180 12.12 -2.60 27.06
C SER A 180 13.32 -2.13 27.91
N ARG A 181 13.30 -2.38 29.22
CA ARG A 181 14.47 -2.24 30.11
C ARG A 181 14.96 -3.57 30.70
N LEU A 182 14.33 -4.69 30.34
CA LEU A 182 14.83 -5.99 30.75
C LEU A 182 15.86 -6.44 29.71
N THR A 183 17.10 -6.52 30.18
CA THR A 183 18.34 -6.97 29.54
C THR A 183 18.18 -8.04 28.45
N GLU A 184 19.22 -8.17 27.61
CA GLU A 184 19.41 -9.22 26.56
C GLU A 184 18.92 -10.61 26.97
N ARG A 185 18.93 -10.95 28.27
CA ARG A 185 18.44 -12.22 28.83
C ARG A 185 16.95 -12.49 28.62
N THR A 186 16.10 -11.46 28.46
CA THR A 186 14.63 -11.63 28.32
C THR A 186 14.21 -11.89 26.86
N LEU A 187 15.10 -11.64 25.89
CA LEU A 187 14.86 -11.91 24.48
C LEU A 187 15.29 -13.33 24.05
N PHE A 188 15.91 -14.06 24.95
CA PHE A 188 16.28 -15.47 24.74
C PHE A 188 15.53 -16.37 25.69
N THR A 189 15.09 -17.52 25.19
CA THR A 189 14.78 -18.65 26.07
C THR A 189 16.09 -19.17 26.65
N GLU A 190 16.03 -19.92 27.77
CA GLU A 190 17.19 -20.60 28.36
C GLU A 190 17.95 -21.50 27.34
N VAL A 191 17.37 -21.75 26.18
CA VAL A 191 17.90 -22.56 25.07
C VAL A 191 18.50 -21.68 23.96
N GLY A 192 18.67 -20.36 24.15
CA GLY A 192 19.30 -19.47 23.16
C GLY A 192 18.43 -19.17 21.92
N GLN A 193 17.11 -19.41 21.95
CA GLN A 193 16.22 -19.09 20.86
C GLN A 193 15.70 -17.66 20.94
N LEU A 194 15.81 -16.91 19.83
CA LEU A 194 15.30 -15.56 19.69
C LEU A 194 13.77 -15.53 19.91
N ILE A 195 13.32 -14.76 20.91
CA ILE A 195 11.90 -14.55 21.19
C ILE A 195 11.36 -13.51 20.19
N GLY A 196 10.60 -13.95 19.20
CA GLY A 196 9.98 -13.08 18.23
C GLY A 196 9.98 -13.62 16.81
N THR A 197 9.54 -12.79 15.89
CA THR A 197 9.49 -13.09 14.45
C THR A 197 10.42 -12.11 13.75
N PRO A 198 11.73 -12.43 13.63
CA PRO A 198 12.74 -11.48 13.14
C PRO A 198 12.47 -10.98 11.72
N GLU A 199 11.68 -11.71 10.95
CA GLU A 199 11.35 -11.41 9.56
C GLU A 199 10.58 -10.09 9.38
N TYR A 200 9.96 -9.53 10.44
CA TYR A 200 9.22 -8.26 10.43
C TYR A 200 9.82 -7.22 11.37
N MET A 201 10.94 -7.56 12.02
CA MET A 201 11.62 -6.70 12.97
C MET A 201 12.28 -5.52 12.25
N SER A 202 12.11 -4.31 12.79
CA SER A 202 12.77 -3.13 12.26
C SER A 202 14.27 -3.08 12.62
N PRO A 203 15.11 -2.35 11.85
CA PRO A 203 16.52 -2.17 12.13
C PRO A 203 16.80 -1.67 13.56
N GLU A 204 16.04 -0.69 14.04
CA GLU A 204 16.17 -0.12 15.38
C GLU A 204 15.77 -1.11 16.49
N GLN A 205 14.83 -2.02 16.22
CA GLN A 205 14.55 -3.12 17.16
C GLN A 205 15.68 -4.13 17.20
N ALA A 206 16.34 -4.38 16.06
CA ALA A 206 17.48 -5.28 15.99
C ALA A 206 18.74 -4.70 16.69
N GLU A 207 18.83 -3.39 16.89
CA GLU A 207 19.91 -2.74 17.66
C GLU A 207 19.85 -3.03 19.16
N MET A 208 18.67 -3.39 19.69
CA MET A 208 18.43 -3.73 21.10
C MET A 208 18.79 -2.66 22.14
N THR A 209 19.08 -1.43 21.72
CA THR A 209 19.39 -0.32 22.64
C THR A 209 18.15 0.22 23.33
N GLY A 210 16.95 -0.07 22.83
CA GLY A 210 15.65 0.36 23.37
C GLY A 210 15.37 1.86 23.28
N GLU A 211 16.39 2.68 23.03
CA GLU A 211 16.32 4.15 23.10
C GLU A 211 15.71 4.80 21.84
N ASN A 212 15.68 4.08 20.73
CA ASN A 212 15.34 4.62 19.42
C ASN A 212 14.03 4.11 18.83
N ILE A 213 13.18 3.43 19.60
CA ILE A 213 11.92 2.87 19.12
C ILE A 213 10.83 3.94 19.12
N ASP A 214 10.40 4.34 17.91
CA ASP A 214 9.27 5.26 17.71
C ASP A 214 8.18 4.61 16.82
N THR A 215 7.18 5.39 16.41
CA THR A 215 6.06 4.94 15.57
C THR A 215 6.50 4.41 14.21
N ARG A 216 7.68 4.79 13.70
CA ARG A 216 8.23 4.34 12.41
C ARG A 216 8.74 2.91 12.44
N THR A 217 8.90 2.33 13.63
CA THR A 217 9.13 0.89 13.81
C THR A 217 7.96 0.09 13.24
N ASP A 218 6.72 0.49 13.54
CA ASP A 218 5.52 -0.15 12.99
C ASP A 218 5.38 0.09 11.48
N VAL A 219 5.84 1.23 10.96
CA VAL A 219 5.87 1.51 9.52
C VAL A 219 6.76 0.51 8.77
N TYR A 220 7.93 0.16 9.34
CA TYR A 220 8.79 -0.87 8.76
C TYR A 220 8.11 -2.24 8.74
N SER A 221 7.50 -2.65 9.86
CA SER A 221 6.77 -3.92 9.97
C SER A 221 5.58 -3.98 9.02
N LEU A 222 4.84 -2.86 8.84
CA LEU A 222 3.81 -2.71 7.80
C LEU A 222 4.40 -2.85 6.40
N GLY A 223 5.56 -2.26 6.12
CA GLY A 223 6.29 -2.44 4.86
C GLY A 223 6.63 -3.90 4.57
N ALA A 224 7.14 -4.63 5.58
CA ALA A 224 7.45 -6.06 5.47
C ALA A 224 6.19 -6.92 5.25
N MET A 225 5.09 -6.59 5.91
CA MET A 225 3.79 -7.24 5.72
C MET A 225 3.23 -6.96 4.32
N LEU A 226 3.31 -5.73 3.85
CA LEU A 226 2.88 -5.35 2.49
C LEU A 226 3.70 -6.07 1.43
N TYR A 227 5.02 -6.17 1.62
CA TYR A 227 5.89 -6.94 0.75
C TYR A 227 5.41 -8.39 0.61
N GLU A 228 5.15 -9.07 1.73
CA GLU A 228 4.66 -10.46 1.72
C GLU A 228 3.26 -10.58 1.08
N LEU A 229 2.35 -9.68 1.37
CA LEU A 229 1.03 -9.65 0.74
C LEU A 229 1.11 -9.54 -0.79
N LEU A 230 2.03 -8.73 -1.31
CA LEU A 230 2.19 -8.50 -2.73
C LEU A 230 2.96 -9.62 -3.43
N VAL A 231 4.11 -10.02 -2.90
CA VAL A 231 5.01 -11.00 -3.52
C VAL A 231 4.61 -12.44 -3.18
N GLY A 232 4.16 -12.69 -1.95
CA GLY A 232 3.81 -14.02 -1.44
C GLY A 232 4.96 -14.74 -0.74
N VAL A 233 6.06 -14.04 -0.51
CA VAL A 233 7.20 -14.48 0.31
C VAL A 233 7.66 -13.34 1.20
N ARG A 234 8.34 -13.65 2.28
CA ARG A 234 8.88 -12.66 3.22
C ARG A 234 10.03 -11.88 2.60
N VAL A 235 10.32 -10.73 3.20
CA VAL A 235 11.47 -9.88 2.83
C VAL A 235 12.77 -10.67 2.96
N PHE A 236 12.98 -11.32 4.12
CA PHE A 236 14.05 -12.24 4.41
C PHE A 236 13.46 -13.63 4.70
N GLU A 237 14.05 -14.68 4.17
CA GLU A 237 13.50 -16.02 4.32
C GLU A 237 13.80 -16.57 5.71
N ARG A 238 12.81 -17.23 6.29
CA ARG A 238 12.92 -17.81 7.64
C ARG A 238 14.04 -18.84 7.76
N ALA A 239 14.31 -19.58 6.69
CA ALA A 239 15.37 -20.56 6.65
C ALA A 239 16.76 -19.92 6.74
N GLU A 240 16.96 -18.81 6.02
CA GLU A 240 18.21 -18.04 6.04
C GLU A 240 18.46 -17.45 7.44
N LEU A 241 17.43 -16.86 8.06
CA LEU A 241 17.53 -16.27 9.38
C LEU A 241 17.68 -17.31 10.52
N ARG A 242 17.10 -18.51 10.39
CA ARG A 242 17.21 -19.54 11.44
C ARG A 242 18.54 -20.29 11.45
N GLN A 243 19.22 -20.37 10.32
CA GLN A 243 20.52 -21.03 10.19
C GLN A 243 21.68 -20.06 10.52
N ALA A 244 21.43 -18.76 10.49
CA ALA A 244 22.39 -17.73 10.78
C ALA A 244 22.61 -17.56 12.30
N ALA A 245 23.82 -17.21 12.70
CA ALA A 245 24.10 -16.77 14.06
C ALA A 245 23.32 -15.47 14.34
N PHE A 246 23.01 -15.23 15.62
CA PHE A 246 22.20 -14.09 16.04
C PHE A 246 22.72 -12.73 15.51
N ASP A 247 24.03 -12.52 15.58
CA ASP A 247 24.63 -11.27 15.09
C ASP A 247 24.52 -11.13 13.56
N GLU A 248 24.49 -12.24 12.84
CA GLU A 248 24.26 -12.22 11.39
C GLU A 248 22.81 -11.89 11.04
N ILE A 249 21.83 -12.37 11.83
CA ILE A 249 20.43 -11.96 11.71
C ILE A 249 20.29 -10.45 11.90
N ARG A 250 20.90 -9.94 12.96
CA ARG A 250 20.90 -8.49 13.26
C ARG A 250 21.55 -7.70 12.12
N ARG A 251 22.73 -8.12 11.66
CA ARG A 251 23.43 -7.48 10.54
C ARG A 251 22.56 -7.49 9.27
N THR A 252 21.93 -8.61 8.94
CA THR A 252 21.05 -8.71 7.77
C THR A 252 19.89 -7.73 7.85
N ILE A 253 19.20 -7.65 9.00
CA ILE A 253 18.07 -6.72 9.17
C ILE A 253 18.54 -5.26 9.09
N ARG A 254 19.71 -4.93 9.61
CA ARG A 254 20.23 -3.56 9.67
C ARG A 254 20.86 -3.08 8.36
N GLU A 255 21.59 -3.96 7.67
CA GLU A 255 22.52 -3.55 6.60
C GLU A 255 22.12 -4.05 5.21
N VAL A 256 21.40 -5.18 5.11
CA VAL A 256 21.08 -5.77 3.81
C VAL A 256 19.79 -5.16 3.25
N ASP A 257 19.90 -4.50 2.11
CA ASP A 257 18.72 -3.99 1.41
C ASP A 257 17.91 -5.12 0.77
N PRO A 258 16.59 -5.16 1.00
CA PRO A 258 15.74 -6.17 0.38
C PRO A 258 15.61 -5.93 -1.14
N PRO A 259 15.45 -7.00 -1.93
CA PRO A 259 15.15 -6.86 -3.36
C PRO A 259 13.77 -6.21 -3.55
N ARG A 260 13.64 -5.39 -4.58
CA ARG A 260 12.33 -4.80 -4.94
C ARG A 260 11.28 -5.88 -5.17
N PRO A 261 10.01 -5.67 -4.78
CA PRO A 261 8.92 -6.63 -5.00
C PRO A 261 8.85 -7.19 -6.42
N SER A 262 8.93 -6.33 -7.45
CA SER A 262 8.90 -6.75 -8.85
C SER A 262 10.11 -7.60 -9.25
N THR A 263 11.28 -7.34 -8.67
CA THR A 263 12.52 -8.12 -8.89
C THR A 263 12.41 -9.47 -8.21
N ARG A 264 11.91 -9.51 -6.97
CA ARG A 264 11.74 -10.75 -6.21
C ARG A 264 10.82 -11.74 -6.91
N VAL A 265 9.70 -11.28 -7.48
CA VAL A 265 8.81 -12.15 -8.28
C VAL A 265 9.57 -12.86 -9.41
N SER A 266 10.53 -12.19 -10.03
CA SER A 266 11.34 -12.80 -11.11
C SER A 266 12.33 -13.83 -10.60
N SER A 267 12.78 -13.75 -9.33
CA SER A 267 13.76 -14.65 -8.72
C SER A 267 13.16 -15.85 -7.97
N LEU A 268 11.82 -15.95 -7.86
CA LEU A 268 11.14 -17.04 -7.16
C LEU A 268 11.19 -18.40 -7.90
N GLY A 269 11.69 -18.44 -9.13
CA GLY A 269 11.78 -19.68 -9.90
C GLY A 269 10.41 -20.34 -10.10
N PRO A 270 10.27 -21.67 -9.87
CA PRO A 270 9.03 -22.41 -10.08
C PRO A 270 7.84 -21.91 -9.27
N ASP A 271 8.07 -21.36 -8.07
CA ASP A 271 7.01 -20.89 -7.18
C ASP A 271 6.33 -19.60 -7.67
N SER A 272 6.97 -18.87 -8.58
CA SER A 272 6.45 -17.62 -9.12
C SER A 272 5.05 -17.78 -9.76
N GLY A 273 4.84 -18.90 -10.48
CA GLY A 273 3.56 -19.21 -11.11
C GLY A 273 2.41 -19.35 -10.11
N THR A 274 2.63 -20.13 -9.04
CA THR A 274 1.65 -20.33 -7.97
C THR A 274 1.33 -19.00 -7.26
N LYS A 275 2.36 -18.21 -6.94
CA LYS A 275 2.16 -16.90 -6.28
C LYS A 275 1.38 -15.92 -7.16
N ALA A 276 1.64 -15.89 -8.47
CA ALA A 276 0.89 -15.07 -9.40
C ALA A 276 -0.58 -15.52 -9.54
N GLN A 277 -0.85 -16.83 -9.60
CA GLN A 277 -2.20 -17.38 -9.66
C GLN A 277 -3.03 -17.03 -8.41
N LEU A 278 -2.43 -17.04 -7.22
CA LEU A 278 -3.07 -16.60 -5.97
C LEU A 278 -3.44 -15.10 -5.98
N ARG A 279 -2.92 -14.33 -6.93
CA ARG A 279 -3.23 -12.91 -7.16
C ARG A 279 -4.05 -12.69 -8.44
N ARG A 280 -4.61 -13.78 -8.99
CA ARG A 280 -5.41 -13.80 -10.22
C ARG A 280 -4.70 -13.15 -11.41
N THR A 281 -3.40 -13.40 -11.56
CA THR A 281 -2.60 -12.85 -12.66
C THR A 281 -1.53 -13.83 -13.10
N SER A 282 -0.83 -13.51 -14.19
CA SER A 282 0.37 -14.23 -14.66
C SER A 282 1.64 -13.64 -14.03
N VAL A 283 2.76 -14.35 -14.10
CA VAL A 283 4.06 -13.86 -13.58
C VAL A 283 4.46 -12.51 -14.22
N PRO A 284 4.40 -12.34 -15.57
CA PRO A 284 4.66 -11.03 -16.18
C PRO A 284 3.64 -9.98 -15.74
N GLY A 285 2.36 -10.37 -15.60
CA GLY A 285 1.30 -9.48 -15.12
C GLY A 285 1.54 -9.00 -13.69
N LEU A 286 1.90 -9.91 -12.77
CA LEU A 286 2.23 -9.55 -11.39
C LEU A 286 3.45 -8.62 -11.35
N LYS A 287 4.53 -8.97 -12.05
CA LYS A 287 5.71 -8.11 -12.16
C LYS A 287 5.37 -6.71 -12.66
N GLY A 288 4.54 -6.62 -13.71
CA GLY A 288 4.10 -5.34 -14.28
C GLY A 288 3.24 -4.51 -13.32
N GLN A 289 2.38 -5.15 -12.49
CA GLN A 289 1.59 -4.47 -11.47
C GLN A 289 2.45 -3.93 -10.32
N LEU A 290 3.48 -4.68 -9.91
CA LEU A 290 4.37 -4.30 -8.82
C LEU A 290 5.41 -3.28 -9.25
N HIS A 291 5.88 -3.36 -10.50
CA HIS A 291 6.91 -2.47 -11.02
C HIS A 291 6.47 -1.01 -11.02
N GLY A 292 7.29 -0.15 -10.48
CA GLY A 292 7.05 1.28 -10.39
C GLY A 292 6.52 1.70 -9.02
N ASP A 293 5.27 2.17 -8.91
CA ASP A 293 4.75 2.78 -7.68
C ASP A 293 4.83 1.85 -6.47
N LEU A 294 4.40 0.59 -6.62
CA LEU A 294 4.39 -0.36 -5.51
C LEU A 294 5.80 -0.74 -5.05
N ASP A 295 6.76 -0.83 -5.98
CA ASP A 295 8.16 -0.99 -5.61
C ASP A 295 8.63 0.19 -4.73
N TRP A 296 8.33 1.43 -5.14
CA TRP A 296 8.73 2.62 -4.40
C TRP A 296 8.05 2.72 -3.04
N ILE A 297 6.74 2.45 -2.96
CA ILE A 297 5.96 2.49 -1.71
C ILE A 297 6.56 1.50 -0.70
N VAL A 298 6.75 0.25 -1.12
CA VAL A 298 7.26 -0.80 -0.24
C VAL A 298 8.71 -0.51 0.18
N MET A 299 9.58 -0.15 -0.76
CA MET A 299 10.98 0.13 -0.46
C MET A 299 11.13 1.34 0.47
N LYS A 300 10.32 2.40 0.30
CA LYS A 300 10.32 3.53 1.24
C LYS A 300 9.90 3.14 2.65
N ALA A 301 8.92 2.24 2.80
CA ALA A 301 8.55 1.75 4.13
C ALA A 301 9.65 0.87 4.75
N LEU A 302 10.46 0.18 3.93
CA LEU A 302 11.55 -0.70 4.34
C LEU A 302 12.93 -0.01 4.42
N GLU A 303 13.00 1.32 4.26
CA GLU A 303 14.25 2.07 4.42
C GLU A 303 14.89 1.76 5.78
N LYS A 304 16.22 1.59 5.79
CA LYS A 304 16.96 1.24 7.00
C LYS A 304 17.00 2.43 7.98
N ASP A 305 17.28 3.62 7.43
CA ASP A 305 17.16 4.85 8.19
C ASP A 305 15.69 5.24 8.35
N ARG A 306 15.22 5.25 9.60
CA ARG A 306 13.85 5.63 9.93
C ARG A 306 13.45 7.03 9.46
N THR A 307 14.42 7.96 9.27
CA THR A 307 14.16 9.33 8.82
C THR A 307 13.75 9.39 7.34
N HIS A 308 14.12 8.40 6.56
CA HIS A 308 13.77 8.26 5.15
C HIS A 308 12.47 7.47 4.91
N ARG A 309 11.94 6.80 5.94
CA ARG A 309 10.63 6.11 5.88
C ARG A 309 9.48 7.10 5.80
N TYR A 310 8.27 6.58 5.68
CA TYR A 310 7.08 7.38 5.98
C TYR A 310 7.06 7.76 7.45
N GLY A 311 6.62 8.98 7.75
CA GLY A 311 6.52 9.48 9.11
C GLY A 311 5.42 8.82 9.93
N SER A 312 4.42 8.23 9.25
CA SER A 312 3.26 7.59 9.90
C SER A 312 2.62 6.52 9.03
N PRO A 313 1.82 5.60 9.60
CA PRO A 313 0.99 4.65 8.85
C PRO A 313 0.00 5.34 7.91
N SER A 314 -0.51 6.52 8.27
CA SER A 314 -1.43 7.28 7.41
C SER A 314 -0.75 7.82 6.15
N GLU A 315 0.53 8.19 6.19
CA GLU A 315 1.28 8.57 4.98
C GLU A 315 1.46 7.38 4.02
N LEU A 316 1.75 6.19 4.56
CA LEU A 316 1.82 4.96 3.78
C LEU A 316 0.46 4.64 3.15
N ALA A 317 -0.63 4.72 3.92
CA ALA A 317 -1.99 4.52 3.44
C ALA A 317 -2.36 5.52 2.34
N ALA A 318 -1.98 6.79 2.50
CA ALA A 318 -2.23 7.84 1.51
C ALA A 318 -1.50 7.58 0.18
N ASP A 319 -0.28 7.04 0.22
CA ASP A 319 0.44 6.68 -1.02
C ASP A 319 -0.16 5.44 -1.71
N ILE A 320 -0.66 4.48 -0.94
CA ILE A 320 -1.46 3.36 -1.47
C ILE A 320 -2.73 3.90 -2.14
N GLU A 321 -3.44 4.83 -1.52
CA GLU A 321 -4.66 5.44 -2.08
C GLU A 321 -4.35 6.21 -3.38
N ARG A 322 -3.26 6.98 -3.41
CA ARG A 322 -2.79 7.64 -4.65
C ARG A 322 -2.52 6.63 -5.76
N HIS A 323 -1.88 5.49 -5.42
CA HIS A 323 -1.66 4.43 -6.41
C HIS A 323 -2.98 3.88 -6.95
N LEU A 324 -3.94 3.58 -6.06
CA LEU A 324 -5.28 3.09 -6.42
C LEU A 324 -6.05 4.09 -7.28
N GLY A 325 -5.93 5.40 -6.98
CA GLY A 325 -6.52 6.52 -7.72
C GLY A 325 -5.76 6.95 -8.98
N HIS A 326 -4.67 6.23 -9.34
CA HIS A 326 -3.78 6.61 -10.44
C HIS A 326 -3.14 8.00 -10.29
N GLU A 327 -2.96 8.45 -9.06
CA GLU A 327 -2.25 9.69 -8.73
C GLU A 327 -0.75 9.45 -8.56
N PRO A 328 0.08 10.49 -8.69
CA PRO A 328 1.50 10.39 -8.38
C PRO A 328 1.74 10.08 -6.91
N VAL A 329 2.52 9.01 -6.64
CA VAL A 329 2.89 8.63 -5.27
C VAL A 329 4.06 9.49 -4.76
N GLN A 330 4.10 9.75 -3.45
CA GLN A 330 5.16 10.54 -2.81
C GLN A 330 6.46 9.75 -2.61
N ALA A 331 6.39 8.43 -2.54
CA ALA A 331 7.57 7.58 -2.44
C ALA A 331 8.51 7.71 -3.63
N ARG A 332 8.00 8.07 -4.80
CA ARG A 332 8.77 8.15 -6.04
C ARG A 332 9.35 9.55 -6.24
N PRO A 333 10.63 9.68 -6.66
CA PRO A 333 11.18 10.97 -7.05
C PRO A 333 10.34 11.69 -8.12
N PRO A 334 10.15 13.01 -8.04
CA PRO A 334 9.30 13.74 -8.96
C PRO A 334 9.89 13.72 -10.38
N SER A 335 9.09 13.25 -11.36
CA SER A 335 9.43 13.23 -12.78
C SER A 335 8.26 13.76 -13.59
N THR A 336 8.52 14.72 -14.48
CA THR A 336 7.49 15.32 -15.34
C THR A 336 6.80 14.26 -16.23
N ARG A 337 7.58 13.34 -16.80
CA ARG A 337 7.06 12.24 -17.64
C ARG A 337 6.11 11.33 -16.85
N TYR A 338 6.45 11.02 -15.61
CA TYR A 338 5.60 10.21 -14.73
C TYR A 338 4.29 10.92 -14.38
N ARG A 339 4.33 12.22 -14.05
CA ARG A 339 3.13 13.02 -13.76
C ARG A 339 2.19 13.08 -14.96
N ILE A 340 2.74 13.32 -16.17
CA ILE A 340 1.95 13.34 -17.40
C ILE A 340 1.31 11.96 -17.66
N ALA A 341 2.07 10.86 -17.52
CA ALA A 341 1.54 9.53 -17.73
C ALA A 341 0.38 9.20 -16.76
N LYS A 342 0.49 9.60 -15.49
CA LYS A 342 -0.59 9.46 -14.50
C LYS A 342 -1.80 10.34 -14.84
N PHE A 343 -1.59 11.59 -15.24
CA PHE A 343 -2.65 12.48 -15.67
C PHE A 343 -3.43 11.93 -16.85
N VAL A 344 -2.74 11.46 -17.89
CA VAL A 344 -3.35 10.83 -19.07
C VAL A 344 -4.15 9.58 -18.66
N ARG A 345 -3.62 8.76 -17.78
CA ARG A 345 -4.28 7.54 -17.31
C ARG A 345 -5.56 7.84 -16.51
N ARG A 346 -5.53 8.90 -15.70
CA ARG A 346 -6.67 9.35 -14.89
C ARG A 346 -7.78 9.98 -15.73
N HIS A 347 -7.39 10.77 -16.74
CA HIS A 347 -8.31 11.57 -17.56
C HIS A 347 -8.40 11.06 -19.02
N ARG A 348 -8.41 9.73 -19.22
CA ARG A 348 -8.36 9.12 -20.56
C ARG A 348 -9.39 9.69 -21.53
N VAL A 349 -10.65 9.82 -21.08
CA VAL A 349 -11.75 10.32 -21.95
C VAL A 349 -11.51 11.77 -22.34
N GLY A 350 -11.14 12.62 -21.39
CA GLY A 350 -10.84 14.03 -21.67
C GLY A 350 -9.63 14.23 -22.59
N VAL A 351 -8.55 13.46 -22.35
CA VAL A 351 -7.33 13.52 -23.18
C VAL A 351 -7.60 13.00 -24.59
N THR A 352 -8.34 11.90 -24.76
CA THR A 352 -8.69 11.40 -26.10
C THR A 352 -9.58 12.39 -26.85
N ALA A 353 -10.58 12.97 -26.19
CA ALA A 353 -11.45 14.01 -26.80
C ALA A 353 -10.63 15.25 -27.22
N ALA A 354 -9.77 15.76 -26.33
CA ALA A 354 -8.91 16.89 -26.67
C ALA A 354 -7.94 16.58 -27.81
N SER A 355 -7.34 15.37 -27.84
CA SER A 355 -6.47 14.93 -28.92
C SER A 355 -7.20 14.85 -30.27
N LEU A 356 -8.45 14.37 -30.27
CA LEU A 356 -9.26 14.30 -31.50
C LEU A 356 -9.62 15.71 -32.00
N ILE A 357 -9.97 16.65 -31.10
CA ILE A 357 -10.24 18.05 -31.46
C ILE A 357 -8.98 18.70 -32.08
N VAL A 358 -7.84 18.53 -31.45
CA VAL A 358 -6.57 19.08 -31.99
C VAL A 358 -6.25 18.47 -33.36
N LEU A 359 -6.43 17.15 -33.53
CA LEU A 359 -6.24 16.48 -34.81
C LEU A 359 -7.17 17.02 -35.89
N ALA A 360 -8.46 17.20 -35.56
CA ALA A 360 -9.44 17.78 -36.47
C ALA A 360 -9.10 19.21 -36.88
N MET A 361 -8.63 20.03 -35.94
CA MET A 361 -8.16 21.40 -36.21
C MET A 361 -6.93 21.40 -37.13
N VAL A 362 -5.97 20.54 -36.89
CA VAL A 362 -4.75 20.41 -37.74
C VAL A 362 -5.15 19.97 -39.17
N LEU A 363 -5.98 18.95 -39.29
CA LEU A 363 -6.45 18.47 -40.58
C LEU A 363 -7.26 19.55 -41.31
N GLY A 364 -8.14 20.27 -40.61
CA GLY A 364 -8.89 21.40 -41.17
C GLY A 364 -7.97 22.52 -41.66
N THR A 365 -6.95 22.87 -40.88
CA THR A 365 -5.98 23.91 -41.27
C THR A 365 -5.16 23.48 -42.49
N VAL A 366 -4.71 22.23 -42.56
CA VAL A 366 -4.00 21.69 -43.72
C VAL A 366 -4.89 21.69 -44.96
N ALA A 367 -6.16 21.23 -44.84
CA ALA A 367 -7.12 21.24 -45.96
C ALA A 367 -7.42 22.66 -46.45
N ALA A 368 -7.61 23.63 -45.52
CA ALA A 368 -7.86 25.03 -45.86
C ALA A 368 -6.66 25.68 -46.58
N THR A 369 -5.44 25.46 -46.08
CA THR A 369 -4.22 25.94 -46.74
C THR A 369 -3.99 25.34 -48.11
N TRP A 370 -4.25 24.03 -48.25
CA TRP A 370 -4.16 23.35 -49.55
C TRP A 370 -5.19 23.89 -50.53
N GLY A 371 -6.45 24.07 -50.10
CA GLY A 371 -7.53 24.65 -50.90
C GLY A 371 -7.20 26.07 -51.32
N PHE A 372 -6.68 26.92 -50.40
CA PHE A 372 -6.27 28.28 -50.73
C PHE A 372 -5.12 28.35 -51.74
N VAL A 373 -4.09 27.51 -51.59
CA VAL A 373 -2.99 27.42 -52.59
C VAL A 373 -3.49 26.95 -53.93
N ARG A 374 -4.41 25.97 -53.99
CA ARG A 374 -5.01 25.46 -55.20
C ARG A 374 -5.86 26.55 -55.91
N ALA A 375 -6.69 27.27 -55.15
CA ALA A 375 -7.50 28.37 -55.70
C ALA A 375 -6.63 29.50 -56.28
N ARG A 376 -5.59 29.92 -55.58
CA ARG A 376 -4.63 30.92 -56.10
C ARG A 376 -3.90 30.47 -57.36
N ARG A 377 -3.50 29.21 -57.47
CA ARG A 377 -2.92 28.64 -58.68
C ARG A 377 -3.89 28.63 -59.85
N ALA A 378 -5.16 28.27 -59.62
CA ALA A 378 -6.22 28.29 -60.62
C ALA A 378 -6.50 29.74 -61.10
N GLU A 379 -6.57 30.72 -60.21
CA GLU A 379 -6.76 32.12 -60.52
C GLU A 379 -5.58 32.69 -61.36
N ALA A 380 -4.34 32.36 -60.97
CA ALA A 380 -3.16 32.78 -61.72
C ALA A 380 -3.14 32.19 -63.14
N LYS A 381 -3.56 30.88 -63.29
CA LYS A 381 -3.67 30.26 -64.59
C LYS A 381 -4.79 30.88 -65.46
N ALA A 382 -5.94 31.17 -64.88
CA ALA A 382 -7.04 31.84 -65.58
C ALA A 382 -6.66 33.25 -66.06
N LYS A 383 -5.94 34.05 -65.22
CA LYS A 383 -5.42 35.35 -65.60
C LYS A 383 -4.40 35.28 -66.72
N LEU A 384 -3.55 34.26 -66.73
CA LEU A 384 -2.56 34.05 -67.82
C LEU A 384 -3.28 33.67 -69.13
N GLU A 385 -4.28 32.76 -69.08
CA GLU A 385 -5.09 32.38 -70.23
C GLU A 385 -5.89 33.55 -70.80
N ALA A 386 -6.50 34.41 -69.92
CA ALA A 386 -7.20 35.61 -70.35
C ALA A 386 -6.25 36.65 -71.01
N ALA A 387 -5.08 36.88 -70.43
CA ALA A 387 -4.09 37.78 -71.00
C ALA A 387 -3.58 37.29 -72.40
N THR A 388 -3.41 35.97 -72.52
CA THR A 388 -3.00 35.36 -73.82
C THR A 388 -4.11 35.49 -74.85
N ALA A 389 -5.37 35.28 -74.46
CA ALA A 389 -6.53 35.47 -75.34
C ALA A 389 -6.70 36.93 -75.81
N GLU A 390 -6.48 37.94 -74.90
CA GLU A 390 -6.48 39.36 -75.28
C GLU A 390 -5.38 39.71 -76.25
N GLN A 391 -4.15 39.17 -76.02
CA GLN A 391 -3.04 39.39 -76.97
C GLN A 391 -3.34 38.83 -78.37
N VAL A 392 -3.89 37.58 -78.41
CA VAL A 392 -4.28 36.95 -79.70
C VAL A 392 -5.42 37.73 -80.37
N ALA A 393 -6.41 38.17 -79.61
CA ALA A 393 -7.52 39.00 -80.15
C ALA A 393 -7.00 40.36 -80.65
N GLY A 394 -6.08 41.02 -79.89
CA GLY A 394 -5.45 42.23 -80.32
C GLY A 394 -4.61 42.08 -81.61
N PHE A 395 -3.84 41.00 -81.68
CA PHE A 395 -3.07 40.67 -82.89
C PHE A 395 -3.99 40.36 -84.11
N LEU A 396 -5.08 39.64 -83.91
CA LEU A 396 -6.04 39.42 -85.00
C LEU A 396 -6.74 40.69 -85.47
N LEU A 397 -7.10 41.61 -84.56
CA LEU A 397 -7.69 42.90 -84.86
C LEU A 397 -6.66 43.80 -85.62
N ASP A 398 -5.39 43.75 -85.30
CA ASP A 398 -4.33 44.50 -85.96
C ASP A 398 -4.10 43.99 -87.39
N ILE A 399 -4.12 42.63 -87.60
CA ILE A 399 -4.09 42.02 -88.90
C ILE A 399 -5.29 42.47 -89.77
N PHE A 400 -6.49 42.44 -89.19
CA PHE A 400 -7.71 42.84 -89.88
C PHE A 400 -7.70 44.35 -90.23
N LYS A 401 -7.18 45.24 -89.38
CA LYS A 401 -7.02 46.64 -89.67
C LYS A 401 -6.01 46.91 -90.79
N THR A 402 -4.89 46.14 -90.81
CA THR A 402 -3.85 46.25 -91.84
C THR A 402 -4.31 45.70 -93.16
N SER A 403 -5.30 44.79 -93.18
CA SER A 403 -5.88 44.16 -94.38
C SER A 403 -7.13 44.85 -94.93
N ASP A 404 -7.57 46.03 -94.39
CA ASP A 404 -8.73 46.78 -94.88
C ASP A 404 -8.33 47.59 -96.11
N PRO A 405 -8.79 47.29 -97.39
CA PRO A 405 -8.43 47.94 -98.61
C PRO A 405 -8.81 49.47 -98.66
N ARG A 406 -9.70 49.93 -97.78
CA ARG A 406 -10.25 51.29 -97.75
C ARG A 406 -9.29 52.30 -97.09
N GLN A 407 -8.20 51.87 -96.44
CA GLN A 407 -7.20 52.78 -95.87
C GLN A 407 -6.01 53.09 -96.86
N LYS A 408 -5.90 52.43 -98.00
CA LYS A 408 -4.90 52.69 -99.02
C LYS A 408 -5.16 53.95 -99.92
N ASP A 409 -6.34 54.51 -99.83
CA ASP A 409 -6.73 55.64 -100.68
C ASP A 409 -6.74 57.02 -100.03
N ARG A 410 -6.06 57.19 -98.86
CA ARG A 410 -5.97 58.49 -98.17
C ARG A 410 -4.50 59.03 -98.03
N GLY A 411 -3.62 58.52 -98.85
CA GLY A 411 -2.21 58.88 -98.73
C GLY A 411 -1.53 59.40 -100.06
N ALA A 412 -2.32 59.81 -101.07
CA ALA A 412 -1.75 60.31 -102.31
C ALA A 412 -2.48 61.60 -102.68
N ASP A 413 -2.18 62.67 -102.01
CA ASP A 413 -2.36 64.01 -102.52
C ASP A 413 -1.66 65.01 -101.58
N VAL A 414 -0.40 65.32 -101.80
CA VAL A 414 0.18 66.65 -101.58
C VAL A 414 1.29 66.89 -102.61
N THR A 415 0.88 67.53 -103.53
CA THR A 415 1.59 68.17 -104.60
C THR A 415 2.72 69.11 -104.17
N ALA A 416 3.68 69.17 -104.98
CA ALA A 416 4.67 70.20 -105.19
C ALA A 416 4.09 71.64 -105.22
N ARG A 417 4.82 72.57 -104.58
CA ARG A 417 5.12 73.96 -104.92
C ARG A 417 5.74 74.68 -103.71
N GLU A 418 6.73 75.14 -103.71
CA GLU A 418 7.82 76.05 -104.18
C GLU A 418 8.95 75.89 -103.19
#